data_68a7220d5c333a185172ab9ce52f9986
#
_entry.id   68a7220d5c333a185172ab9ce52f9986
#
_cell.length_a   1.000
_cell.length_b   1.000
_cell.length_c   1.000
_cell.angle_alpha   90.00
_cell.angle_beta   90.00
_cell.angle_gamma   90.00
#
_symmetry.space_group_name_H-M   'P 1'
#
loop_
_entity.id
_entity.type
_entity.pdbx_description
1 polymer ?
#
loop_
_entity_poly.entity_id
_entity_poly.type
_entity_poly.pdbx_seq_one_letter_code
_entity_poly.pdbx_strand_id
1 'polypeptide(L)'
;MKSFKIGDLTVKLPIIQGGMGVGISLSGLASAVANEGGVGVISCAGIGLLYPRFSKDYLTNSMMGLREELRKARAKTRGIVGVNVMVALSNFSDMVRTAISEKADIIFSGAGLPLDLPSYLREDSTTKLVPIVSSARAAR
;
A
#
# COMPACT_ATOMS: atom_id res chain seq x y z
N MET A 1 -21.40 13.06 1.41
CA MET A 1 -21.08 11.70 1.91
C MET A 1 -20.48 11.81 3.30
N LYS A 2 -20.73 10.83 4.18
CA LYS A 2 -20.17 10.88 5.56
C LYS A 2 -18.72 10.35 5.54
N SER A 3 -17.81 11.03 6.25
CA SER A 3 -16.46 10.54 6.50
C SER A 3 -16.48 9.25 7.32
N PHE A 4 -15.41 8.45 7.25
CA PHE A 4 -15.21 7.28 8.11
C PHE A 4 -13.77 7.22 8.62
N LYS A 5 -13.49 6.33 9.57
CA LYS A 5 -12.17 6.16 10.16
C LYS A 5 -11.59 4.78 9.87
N ILE A 6 -10.27 4.75 9.68
CA ILE A 6 -9.45 3.53 9.68
C ILE A 6 -8.42 3.72 10.79
N GLY A 7 -8.67 3.13 11.96
CA GLY A 7 -7.91 3.48 13.16
C GLY A 7 -8.06 4.96 13.51
N ASP A 8 -6.95 5.68 13.62
CA ASP A 8 -6.89 7.13 13.85
C ASP A 8 -6.97 7.98 12.57
N LEU A 9 -6.87 7.36 11.38
CA LEU A 9 -6.98 8.05 10.10
C LEU A 9 -8.44 8.42 9.80
N THR A 10 -8.70 9.68 9.46
CA THR A 10 -10.02 10.15 9.01
C THR A 10 -10.05 10.27 7.50
N VAL A 11 -10.85 9.44 6.85
CA VAL A 11 -11.09 9.49 5.40
C VAL A 11 -12.27 10.42 5.14
N LYS A 12 -11.99 11.58 4.55
CA LYS A 12 -13.00 12.64 4.32
C LYS A 12 -14.04 12.22 3.29
N LEU A 13 -13.58 11.67 2.17
CA LEU A 13 -14.44 11.14 1.11
C LEU A 13 -14.40 9.60 1.20
N PRO A 14 -15.53 8.91 1.40
CA PRO A 14 -15.54 7.44 1.64
C PRO A 14 -15.27 6.65 0.36
N ILE A 15 -14.11 6.89 -0.23
CA ILE A 15 -13.62 6.20 -1.43
C ILE A 15 -12.22 5.67 -1.13
N ILE A 16 -12.01 4.39 -1.38
CA ILE A 16 -10.71 3.74 -1.35
C ILE A 16 -10.42 3.28 -2.77
N GLN A 17 -9.34 3.78 -3.35
CA GLN A 17 -8.90 3.37 -4.68
C GLN A 17 -8.44 1.91 -4.65
N GLY A 18 -8.84 1.11 -5.63
CA GLY A 18 -8.30 -0.25 -5.82
C GLY A 18 -6.87 -0.21 -6.35
N GLY A 19 -6.00 -1.05 -5.79
CA GLY A 19 -4.62 -1.22 -6.28
C GLY A 19 -4.58 -2.06 -7.55
N MET A 20 -4.38 -1.46 -8.72
CA MET A 20 -4.27 -2.13 -10.01
C MET A 20 -2.81 -2.16 -10.47
N GLY A 21 -2.23 -3.35 -10.63
CA GLY A 21 -0.95 -3.59 -11.33
C GLY A 21 -1.20 -3.74 -12.85
N VAL A 22 -0.21 -3.76 -13.72
CA VAL A 22 1.17 -3.33 -13.51
C VAL A 22 1.25 -1.89 -14.01
N GLY A 23 1.76 -0.98 -13.17
CA GLY A 23 1.96 0.41 -13.61
C GLY A 23 0.73 1.30 -13.67
N ILE A 24 -0.47 0.81 -13.32
CA ILE A 24 -1.71 1.61 -13.33
C ILE A 24 -1.81 2.44 -12.04
N SER A 25 -1.83 1.79 -10.88
CA SER A 25 -1.93 2.45 -9.59
C SER A 25 -0.55 2.80 -9.05
N LEU A 26 -0.02 3.92 -9.49
CA LEU A 26 1.24 4.52 -9.03
C LEU A 26 1.00 5.85 -8.34
N SER A 27 2.09 6.55 -8.00
CA SER A 27 2.08 7.82 -7.26
C SER A 27 1.18 8.90 -7.85
N GLY A 28 1.07 8.97 -9.19
CA GLY A 28 0.23 9.94 -9.87
C GLY A 28 -1.24 9.79 -9.51
N LEU A 29 -1.80 8.60 -9.72
CA LEU A 29 -3.20 8.31 -9.41
C LEU A 29 -3.43 8.32 -7.89
N ALA A 30 -2.55 7.69 -7.11
CA ALA A 30 -2.70 7.65 -5.66
C ALA A 30 -2.71 9.04 -5.03
N SER A 31 -1.83 9.94 -5.46
CA SER A 31 -1.80 11.31 -4.93
C SER A 31 -3.03 12.12 -5.35
N ALA A 32 -3.55 11.92 -6.56
CA ALA A 32 -4.76 12.60 -7.02
C ALA A 32 -5.98 12.21 -6.17
N VAL A 33 -6.18 10.91 -5.94
CA VAL A 33 -7.27 10.41 -5.07
C VAL A 33 -7.12 10.91 -3.62
N ALA A 34 -5.90 10.90 -3.09
CA ALA A 34 -5.61 11.36 -1.74
C ALA A 34 -5.86 12.87 -1.57
N ASN A 35 -5.58 13.69 -2.59
CA ASN A 35 -5.83 15.14 -2.59
C ASN A 35 -7.33 15.46 -2.55
N GLU A 36 -8.17 14.61 -3.15
CA GLU A 36 -9.63 14.74 -3.09
C GLU A 36 -10.22 14.23 -1.74
N GLY A 37 -9.39 13.75 -0.84
CA GLY A 37 -9.81 13.30 0.50
C GLY A 37 -10.24 11.84 0.58
N GLY A 38 -10.04 11.06 -0.49
CA GLY A 38 -10.12 9.60 -0.50
C GLY A 38 -8.83 8.94 -0.02
N VAL A 39 -8.75 7.63 -0.15
CA VAL A 39 -7.52 6.85 0.08
C VAL A 39 -6.89 6.50 -1.26
N GLY A 40 -5.75 7.10 -1.57
CA GLY A 40 -4.96 6.74 -2.74
C GLY A 40 -4.15 5.47 -2.47
N VAL A 41 -4.05 4.57 -3.45
CA VAL A 41 -3.38 3.27 -3.25
C VAL A 41 -2.37 3.00 -4.36
N ILE A 42 -1.14 2.66 -3.98
CA ILE A 42 -0.08 2.22 -4.88
C ILE A 42 -0.10 0.69 -4.93
N SER A 43 -0.10 0.11 -6.13
CA SER A 43 -0.03 -1.34 -6.31
C SER A 43 1.41 -1.83 -6.35
N CYS A 44 1.73 -2.83 -5.51
CA CYS A 44 3.02 -3.48 -5.51
C CYS A 44 3.16 -4.55 -6.61
N ALA A 45 2.04 -5.01 -7.20
CA ALA A 45 2.06 -6.07 -8.20
C ALA A 45 2.82 -5.64 -9.46
N GLY A 46 3.91 -6.36 -9.75
CA GLY A 46 4.74 -6.13 -10.92
C GLY A 46 5.57 -4.84 -10.91
N ILE A 47 5.61 -4.11 -9.80
CA ILE A 47 6.30 -2.80 -9.73
C ILE A 47 7.78 -2.87 -10.10
N GLY A 48 8.46 -3.99 -9.78
CA GLY A 48 9.87 -4.19 -10.12
C GLY A 48 10.16 -4.18 -11.62
N LEU A 49 9.18 -4.53 -12.46
CA LEU A 49 9.30 -4.49 -13.93
C LEU A 49 9.41 -3.08 -14.48
N LEU A 50 8.89 -2.09 -13.73
CA LEU A 50 8.90 -0.68 -14.13
C LEU A 50 10.20 0.02 -13.75
N TYR A 51 11.03 -0.61 -12.92
CA TYR A 51 12.24 -0.04 -12.36
C TYR A 51 13.50 -0.87 -12.58
N PRO A 52 13.75 -1.37 -13.81
CA PRO A 52 14.92 -2.25 -14.08
C PRO A 52 16.26 -1.55 -13.91
N ARG A 53 16.27 -0.22 -13.74
CA ARG A 53 17.48 0.59 -13.60
C ARG A 53 18.21 0.44 -12.26
N PHE A 54 17.54 -0.06 -11.22
CA PHE A 54 18.14 -0.17 -9.89
C PHE A 54 19.04 -1.39 -9.73
N SER A 55 18.67 -2.51 -10.36
CA SER A 55 19.38 -3.78 -10.22
C SER A 55 19.04 -4.73 -11.36
N LYS A 56 19.82 -5.83 -11.49
CA LYS A 56 19.42 -7.01 -12.27
C LYS A 56 18.44 -7.91 -11.51
N ASP A 57 18.34 -7.72 -10.20
CA ASP A 57 17.46 -8.47 -9.32
C ASP A 57 16.07 -7.85 -9.22
N TYR A 58 15.06 -8.65 -9.51
CA TYR A 58 13.65 -8.22 -9.48
C TYR A 58 13.19 -7.77 -8.08
N LEU A 59 13.64 -8.45 -7.02
CA LEU A 59 13.27 -8.10 -5.64
C LEU A 59 13.78 -6.71 -5.28
N THR A 60 15.06 -6.44 -5.55
CA THR A 60 15.65 -5.12 -5.34
C THR A 60 14.91 -4.04 -6.13
N ASN A 61 14.60 -4.30 -7.40
CA ASN A 61 13.83 -3.37 -8.23
C ASN A 61 12.43 -3.11 -7.66
N SER A 62 11.78 -4.15 -7.12
CA SER A 62 10.45 -4.03 -6.51
C SER A 62 10.49 -3.13 -5.27
N MET A 63 11.42 -3.37 -4.35
CA MET A 63 11.58 -2.55 -3.14
C MET A 63 11.93 -1.10 -3.46
N MET A 64 12.89 -0.88 -4.37
CA MET A 64 13.31 0.47 -4.77
C MET A 64 12.20 1.20 -5.53
N GLY A 65 11.48 0.49 -6.40
CA GLY A 65 10.33 1.04 -7.12
C GLY A 65 9.22 1.48 -6.17
N LEU A 66 8.88 0.66 -5.17
CA LEU A 66 7.89 1.04 -4.16
C LEU A 66 8.33 2.27 -3.35
N ARG A 67 9.59 2.32 -2.93
CA ARG A 67 10.15 3.50 -2.23
C ARG A 67 10.02 4.76 -3.06
N GLU A 68 10.40 4.68 -4.33
CA GLU A 68 10.33 5.82 -5.24
C GLU A 68 8.89 6.30 -5.43
N GLU A 69 7.95 5.39 -5.64
CA GLU A 69 6.54 5.74 -5.82
C GLU A 69 5.90 6.32 -4.55
N LEU A 70 6.21 5.79 -3.38
CA LEU A 70 5.74 6.37 -2.11
C LEU A 70 6.29 7.79 -1.90
N ARG A 71 7.59 8.01 -2.15
CA ARG A 71 8.22 9.34 -2.03
C ARG A 71 7.63 10.33 -3.02
N LYS A 72 7.41 9.92 -4.28
CA LYS A 72 6.74 10.74 -5.30
C LYS A 72 5.31 11.11 -4.89
N ALA A 73 4.56 10.16 -4.32
CA ALA A 73 3.22 10.44 -3.82
C ALA A 73 3.26 11.45 -2.67
N ARG A 74 4.16 11.26 -1.69
CA ARG A 74 4.32 12.20 -0.56
C ARG A 74 4.76 13.60 -0.97
N ALA A 75 5.50 13.73 -2.06
CA ALA A 75 5.84 15.05 -2.62
C ALA A 75 4.61 15.77 -3.21
N LYS A 76 3.55 15.04 -3.59
CA LYS A 76 2.36 15.58 -4.28
C LYS A 76 1.13 15.70 -3.37
N THR A 77 1.10 15.01 -2.23
CA THR A 77 -0.07 14.97 -1.35
C THR A 77 0.30 14.91 0.12
N ARG A 78 -0.57 15.49 0.96
CA ARG A 78 -0.62 15.28 2.42
C ARG A 78 -1.78 14.37 2.83
N GLY A 79 -2.54 13.87 1.86
CA GLY A 79 -3.65 12.94 2.08
C GLY A 79 -3.19 11.52 2.39
N ILE A 80 -4.15 10.63 2.55
CA ILE A 80 -3.91 9.23 2.93
C ILE A 80 -3.45 8.43 1.72
N VAL A 81 -2.26 7.84 1.82
CA VAL A 81 -1.66 6.98 0.78
C VAL A 81 -1.39 5.61 1.36
N GLY A 82 -2.06 4.61 0.81
CA GLY A 82 -1.82 3.20 1.10
C GLY A 82 -1.08 2.48 0.00
N VAL A 83 -0.74 1.23 0.30
CA VAL A 83 -0.18 0.28 -0.68
C VAL A 83 -1.03 -1.00 -0.71
N ASN A 84 -1.14 -1.62 -1.86
CA ASN A 84 -1.75 -2.94 -2.01
C ASN A 84 -0.65 -3.98 -2.24
N VAL A 85 -0.60 -5.01 -1.38
CA VAL A 85 0.38 -6.09 -1.43
C VAL A 85 -0.35 -7.42 -1.48
N MET A 86 -0.03 -8.26 -2.46
CA MET A 86 -0.62 -9.59 -2.59
C MET A 86 0.15 -10.61 -1.76
N VAL A 87 -0.53 -11.31 -0.85
CA VAL A 87 0.05 -12.35 0.03
C VAL A 87 0.70 -13.48 -0.77
N ALA A 88 0.10 -13.84 -1.91
CA ALA A 88 0.58 -14.93 -2.77
C ALA A 88 1.93 -14.64 -3.46
N LEU A 89 2.43 -13.42 -3.42
CA LEU A 89 3.70 -13.09 -4.06
C LEU A 89 4.89 -13.46 -3.16
N SER A 90 5.94 -14.03 -3.77
CA SER A 90 7.17 -14.45 -3.06
C SER A 90 7.89 -13.30 -2.34
N ASN A 91 7.72 -12.06 -2.78
CA ASN A 91 8.30 -10.87 -2.19
C ASN A 91 7.38 -10.12 -1.20
N PHE A 92 6.30 -10.78 -0.74
CA PHE A 92 5.31 -10.17 0.16
C PHE A 92 5.95 -9.49 1.39
N SER A 93 6.76 -10.24 2.14
CA SER A 93 7.40 -9.74 3.36
C SER A 93 8.27 -8.51 3.13
N ASP A 94 9.05 -8.51 2.04
CA ASP A 94 9.95 -7.40 1.71
C ASP A 94 9.18 -6.15 1.31
N MET A 95 8.07 -6.33 0.58
CA MET A 95 7.19 -5.22 0.19
C MET A 95 6.47 -4.61 1.41
N VAL A 96 5.97 -5.46 2.34
CA VAL A 96 5.37 -4.99 3.60
C VAL A 96 6.39 -4.20 4.43
N ARG A 97 7.59 -4.73 4.65
CA ARG A 97 8.66 -4.05 5.39
C ARG A 97 9.05 -2.72 4.73
N THR A 98 9.13 -2.72 3.39
CA THR A 98 9.44 -1.50 2.63
C THR A 98 8.35 -0.46 2.80
N ALA A 99 7.08 -0.83 2.71
CA ALA A 99 5.94 0.07 2.91
C ALA A 99 5.93 0.68 4.31
N ILE A 100 6.19 -0.12 5.35
CA ILE A 100 6.28 0.35 6.74
C ILE A 100 7.46 1.32 6.90
N SER A 101 8.64 0.99 6.36
CA SER A 101 9.83 1.84 6.45
C SER A 101 9.66 3.19 5.76
N GLU A 102 8.91 3.25 4.67
CA GLU A 102 8.55 4.48 3.96
C GLU A 102 7.27 5.16 4.50
N LYS A 103 6.76 4.68 5.64
CA LYS A 103 5.62 5.27 6.36
C LYS A 103 4.35 5.38 5.49
N ALA A 104 4.03 4.31 4.74
CA ALA A 104 2.72 4.20 4.12
C ALA A 104 1.64 4.27 5.21
N ASP A 105 0.55 4.99 4.97
CA ASP A 105 -0.52 5.13 5.98
C ASP A 105 -1.27 3.83 6.18
N ILE A 106 -1.46 3.06 5.09
CA ILE A 106 -2.24 1.82 5.10
C ILE A 106 -1.57 0.76 4.24
N ILE A 107 -1.60 -0.49 4.69
CA ILE A 107 -1.29 -1.66 3.87
C ILE A 107 -2.57 -2.47 3.67
N PHE A 108 -3.03 -2.55 2.42
CA PHE A 108 -4.10 -3.45 1.99
C PHE A 108 -3.46 -4.76 1.56
N SER A 109 -3.87 -5.87 2.18
CA SER A 109 -3.28 -7.18 1.95
C SER A 109 -4.36 -8.17 1.54
N GLY A 110 -4.22 -8.72 0.35
CA GLY A 110 -5.18 -9.66 -0.25
C GLY A 110 -4.52 -10.78 -1.03
N ALA A 111 -5.30 -11.56 -1.76
CA ALA A 111 -4.84 -12.74 -2.48
C ALA A 111 -4.15 -13.78 -1.58
N GLY A 112 -4.75 -14.05 -0.43
CA GLY A 112 -4.30 -14.94 0.64
C GLY A 112 -4.74 -14.43 2.00
N LEU A 113 -4.48 -15.21 3.05
CA LEU A 113 -4.80 -14.84 4.43
C LEU A 113 -3.51 -14.41 5.15
N PRO A 114 -3.31 -13.11 5.42
CA PRO A 114 -2.05 -12.59 5.97
C PRO A 114 -2.03 -12.69 7.50
N LEU A 115 -2.00 -13.91 8.06
CA LEU A 115 -2.07 -14.15 9.50
C LEU A 115 -0.88 -13.57 10.27
N ASP A 116 0.28 -13.48 9.62
CA ASP A 116 1.52 -12.96 10.19
C ASP A 116 1.69 -11.43 9.97
N LEU A 117 0.78 -10.79 9.25
CA LEU A 117 0.89 -9.37 8.90
C LEU A 117 1.13 -8.44 10.11
N PRO A 118 0.45 -8.64 11.26
CA PRO A 118 0.71 -7.81 12.44
C PRO A 118 2.15 -7.90 12.98
N SER A 119 2.85 -9.02 12.76
CA SER A 119 4.22 -9.22 13.23
C SER A 119 5.26 -8.33 12.55
N TYR A 120 4.91 -7.72 11.41
CA TYR A 120 5.79 -6.78 10.71
C TYR A 120 5.77 -5.37 11.31
N LEU A 121 4.73 -5.03 12.10
CA LEU A 121 4.65 -3.72 12.74
C LEU A 121 5.68 -3.62 13.88
N ARG A 122 6.28 -2.44 14.00
CA ARG A 122 7.08 -2.02 15.14
C ARG A 122 6.21 -1.22 16.10
N GLU A 123 6.65 -1.08 17.35
CA GLU A 123 5.93 -0.30 18.37
C GLU A 123 5.68 1.16 17.95
N ASP A 124 6.60 1.74 17.18
CA ASP A 124 6.54 3.12 16.67
C ASP A 124 5.83 3.25 15.32
N SER A 125 5.30 2.15 14.77
CA SER A 125 4.67 2.15 13.45
C SER A 125 3.27 2.79 13.50
N THR A 126 3.04 3.76 12.63
CA THR A 126 1.72 4.39 12.44
C THR A 126 0.89 3.77 11.32
N THR A 127 1.48 2.83 10.56
CA THR A 127 0.84 2.16 9.42
C THR A 127 -0.34 1.30 9.87
N LYS A 128 -1.49 1.45 9.21
CA LYS A 128 -2.68 0.62 9.46
C LYS A 128 -2.66 -0.61 8.55
N LEU A 129 -3.08 -1.74 9.09
CA LEU A 129 -3.19 -3.00 8.35
C LEU A 129 -4.65 -3.28 8.03
N VAL A 130 -4.95 -3.49 6.76
CA VAL A 130 -6.31 -3.76 6.27
C VAL A 130 -6.28 -5.02 5.43
N PRO A 131 -6.57 -6.20 6.01
CA PRO A 131 -6.67 -7.44 5.25
C PRO A 131 -7.93 -7.42 4.38
N ILE A 132 -7.80 -7.94 3.16
CA ILE A 132 -8.93 -8.19 2.26
C ILE A 132 -9.33 -9.64 2.44
N VAL A 133 -10.56 -9.85 2.90
CA VAL A 133 -11.07 -11.18 3.26
C VAL A 133 -12.36 -11.50 2.51
N SER A 134 -12.61 -12.80 2.30
CA SER A 134 -13.76 -13.28 1.52
C SER A 134 -15.04 -13.49 2.34
N SER A 135 -14.96 -13.41 3.65
CA SER A 135 -16.13 -13.67 4.52
C SER A 135 -16.02 -12.97 5.87
N ALA A 136 -17.16 -12.74 6.52
CA ALA A 136 -17.22 -12.21 7.89
C ALA A 136 -16.51 -13.11 8.91
N ARG A 137 -16.46 -14.44 8.67
CA ARG A 137 -15.72 -15.37 9.52
C ARG A 137 -14.21 -15.16 9.44
N ALA A 138 -13.69 -14.88 8.24
CA ALA A 138 -12.26 -14.61 8.03
C ALA A 138 -11.84 -13.23 8.56
N ALA A 139 -12.80 -12.33 8.80
CA ALA A 139 -12.56 -11.00 9.36
C ALA A 139 -12.48 -10.97 10.89
N ARG A 140 -12.78 -12.07 11.56
CA ARG A 140 -12.75 -12.23 13.04
C ARG A 140 -11.43 -12.89 13.49
#